data_8a726a3f1e7d1e8dca0731c739a5225a
#
_entry.id   8a726a3f1e7d1e8dca0731c739a5225a
#
_cell.length_a   1.000
_cell.length_b   1.000
_cell.length_c   1.000
_cell.angle_alpha   90.00
_cell.angle_beta   90.00
_cell.angle_gamma   90.00
#
_symmetry.space_group_name_H-M   'P 1'
#
loop_
_entity.id
_entity.type
_entity.pdbx_description
1 polymer ?
#
loop_
_entity_poly.entity_id
_entity_poly.type
_entity_poly.pdbx_seq_one_letter_code
_entity_poly.pdbx_strand_id
1 'polypeptide(L)'
;AETPSILEAAKKLVKVEYEVLEPVRSIAEAKAENAPKLHPNGNLCQQRHVTRGDAKAAIAGAKYVVTDSFKTPFTEHAFMEPECAIAFPYKDGVKVYTSDQGVYDTRKEISIMMGWDPSRIVVENKLVGGGFGGKEDVSVQHIAVLMALKVGRPVKVKFTRQESINFHPKRHAMEGTFTLACDENGIFQGLDCEIYFDTGAYASLCGPVLERACTHSVGPYTYQNTNIYGYGYYTNNPPAGAFRGFGVCQSEYALEMLIDKLAEEVGISPW
;
A
#
# COMPACT_ATOMS: atom_id res chain seq x y z
N ALA A 1 1.11 -5.54 -31.29
CA ALA A 1 0.34 -6.14 -32.40
C ALA A 1 -0.70 -5.16 -32.93
N GLU A 2 -1.15 -5.30 -34.15
CA GLU A 2 -2.10 -4.38 -34.80
C GLU A 2 -3.55 -4.64 -34.39
N THR A 3 -3.88 -5.86 -34.00
CA THR A 3 -5.20 -6.25 -33.50
C THR A 3 -5.11 -7.09 -32.22
N PRO A 4 -6.16 -7.11 -31.39
CA PRO A 4 -6.18 -7.96 -30.18
C PRO A 4 -6.01 -9.45 -30.50
N SER A 5 -6.57 -9.95 -31.59
CA SER A 5 -6.43 -11.37 -31.97
C SER A 5 -5.00 -11.73 -32.35
N ILE A 6 -4.31 -10.86 -33.08
CA ILE A 6 -2.88 -11.03 -33.39
C ILE A 6 -2.04 -10.96 -32.09
N LEU A 7 -2.38 -10.06 -31.17
CA LEU A 7 -1.71 -9.96 -29.87
C LEU A 7 -1.81 -11.27 -29.08
N GLU A 8 -3.01 -11.83 -28.97
CA GLU A 8 -3.22 -13.08 -28.24
C GLU A 8 -2.51 -14.28 -28.92
N ALA A 9 -2.46 -14.30 -30.26
CA ALA A 9 -1.68 -15.31 -30.96
C ALA A 9 -0.16 -15.15 -30.72
N ALA A 10 0.34 -13.92 -30.75
CA ALA A 10 1.76 -13.63 -30.51
C ALA A 10 2.19 -13.96 -29.07
N LYS A 11 1.37 -13.67 -28.07
CA LYS A 11 1.66 -14.01 -26.66
C LYS A 11 1.94 -15.49 -26.48
N LYS A 12 1.25 -16.37 -27.19
CA LYS A 12 1.45 -17.83 -27.12
C LYS A 12 2.77 -18.31 -27.71
N LEU A 13 3.44 -17.49 -28.51
CA LEU A 13 4.74 -17.80 -29.11
C LEU A 13 5.90 -17.40 -28.20
N VAL A 14 5.67 -16.57 -27.17
CA VAL A 14 6.68 -16.16 -26.22
C VAL A 14 6.92 -17.31 -25.24
N LYS A 15 8.15 -17.78 -25.18
CA LYS A 15 8.60 -18.76 -24.18
C LYS A 15 9.46 -18.05 -23.16
N VAL A 16 9.17 -18.27 -21.87
CA VAL A 16 9.93 -17.71 -20.75
C VAL A 16 10.46 -18.88 -19.93
N GLU A 17 11.76 -18.91 -19.70
CA GLU A 17 12.41 -19.83 -18.79
C GLU A 17 12.67 -19.08 -17.48
N TYR A 18 12.33 -19.71 -16.35
CA TYR A 18 12.46 -19.12 -15.03
C TYR A 18 13.42 -19.93 -14.17
N GLU A 19 14.36 -19.26 -13.51
CA GLU A 19 15.01 -19.78 -12.32
C GLU A 19 14.14 -19.39 -11.11
N VAL A 20 13.58 -20.39 -10.44
CA VAL A 20 12.67 -20.16 -9.30
C VAL A 20 13.50 -20.05 -8.03
N LEU A 21 13.47 -18.88 -7.39
CA LEU A 21 14.14 -18.62 -6.12
C LEU A 21 13.18 -18.87 -4.95
N GLU A 22 13.74 -19.06 -3.73
CA GLU A 22 12.93 -19.21 -2.52
C GLU A 22 12.19 -17.90 -2.20
N PRO A 23 10.85 -17.92 -2.16
CA PRO A 23 10.08 -16.70 -1.93
C PRO A 23 9.91 -16.36 -0.45
N VAL A 24 9.91 -15.09 -0.12
CA VAL A 24 9.50 -14.55 1.18
C VAL A 24 8.02 -14.15 1.11
N ARG A 25 7.13 -14.82 1.83
CA ARG A 25 5.67 -14.69 1.69
C ARG A 25 4.96 -14.14 2.91
N SER A 26 5.69 -13.88 3.98
CA SER A 26 5.11 -13.34 5.21
C SER A 26 6.04 -12.33 5.87
N ILE A 27 5.47 -11.48 6.73
CA ILE A 27 6.24 -10.55 7.56
C ILE A 27 7.21 -11.32 8.47
N ALA A 28 6.78 -12.47 9.01
CA ALA A 28 7.62 -13.30 9.86
C ALA A 28 8.85 -13.83 9.11
N GLU A 29 8.66 -14.33 7.88
CA GLU A 29 9.77 -14.74 7.02
C GLU A 29 10.68 -13.57 6.64
N ALA A 30 10.11 -12.40 6.32
CA ALA A 30 10.87 -11.20 5.97
C ALA A 30 11.75 -10.66 7.12
N LYS A 31 11.31 -10.88 8.37
CA LYS A 31 12.01 -10.47 9.60
C LYS A 31 13.08 -11.48 10.03
N ALA A 32 13.09 -12.69 9.52
CA ALA A 32 14.03 -13.72 9.94
C ALA A 32 15.48 -13.28 9.65
N GLU A 33 16.39 -13.59 10.54
CA GLU A 33 17.80 -13.20 10.43
C GLU A 33 18.49 -13.70 9.16
N ASN A 34 18.09 -14.88 8.69
CA ASN A 34 18.57 -15.52 7.49
C ASN A 34 17.68 -15.31 6.25
N ALA A 35 16.71 -14.36 6.33
CA ALA A 35 15.81 -14.08 5.21
C ALA A 35 16.58 -13.64 3.96
N PRO A 36 16.19 -14.11 2.76
CA PRO A 36 16.70 -13.55 1.52
C PRO A 36 16.44 -12.04 1.46
N LYS A 37 17.45 -11.25 1.08
CA LYS A 37 17.29 -9.81 0.88
C LYS A 37 16.59 -9.55 -0.44
N LEU A 38 15.36 -9.04 -0.39
CA LEU A 38 14.57 -8.70 -1.57
C LEU A 38 14.99 -7.35 -2.20
N HIS A 39 15.57 -6.47 -1.39
CA HIS A 39 16.11 -5.18 -1.83
C HIS A 39 17.51 -4.95 -1.26
N PRO A 40 18.34 -4.07 -1.86
CA PRO A 40 19.73 -3.84 -1.43
C PRO A 40 19.89 -3.54 0.06
N ASN A 41 18.92 -2.83 0.65
CA ASN A 41 18.92 -2.44 2.06
C ASN A 41 18.22 -3.46 2.98
N GLY A 42 17.83 -4.63 2.46
CA GLY A 42 17.09 -5.67 3.20
C GLY A 42 15.59 -5.55 3.04
N ASN A 43 14.85 -6.20 3.94
CA ASN A 43 13.41 -6.36 3.81
C ASN A 43 12.59 -5.33 4.60
N LEU A 44 13.19 -4.55 5.48
CA LEU A 44 12.51 -3.43 6.14
C LEU A 44 12.39 -2.25 5.14
N CYS A 45 11.17 -1.99 4.69
CA CYS A 45 10.87 -0.92 3.75
C CYS A 45 10.76 0.43 4.45
N GLN A 46 9.98 0.49 5.54
CA GLN A 46 9.65 1.71 6.26
C GLN A 46 9.50 1.43 7.75
N GLN A 47 9.81 2.46 8.55
CA GLN A 47 9.56 2.46 9.99
C GLN A 47 8.99 3.82 10.42
N ARG A 48 8.03 3.80 11.35
CA ARG A 48 7.44 4.99 11.98
C ARG A 48 7.37 4.78 13.49
N HIS A 49 7.55 5.87 14.23
CA HIS A 49 7.36 5.89 15.68
C HIS A 49 6.63 7.18 16.05
N VAL A 50 5.48 7.04 16.69
CA VAL A 50 4.68 8.15 17.22
C VAL A 50 4.55 7.95 18.71
N THR A 51 4.97 8.94 19.50
CA THR A 51 4.95 8.83 20.96
C THR A 51 4.46 10.13 21.61
N ARG A 52 3.76 9.98 22.72
CA ARG A 52 3.35 11.07 23.62
C ARG A 52 3.33 10.54 25.04
N GLY A 53 3.86 11.30 26.00
CA GLY A 53 3.94 10.90 27.42
C GLY A 53 4.73 9.60 27.64
N ASP A 54 4.31 8.82 28.63
CA ASP A 54 4.88 7.50 28.95
C ASP A 54 3.77 6.44 28.97
N ALA A 55 3.54 5.83 27.82
CA ALA A 55 2.50 4.82 27.68
C ALA A 55 2.77 3.57 28.55
N LYS A 56 4.03 3.16 28.69
CA LYS A 56 4.37 1.97 29.49
C LYS A 56 4.07 2.17 30.95
N ALA A 57 4.50 3.32 31.52
CA ALA A 57 4.18 3.65 32.89
C ALA A 57 2.68 3.82 33.14
N ALA A 58 1.97 4.49 32.22
CA ALA A 58 0.53 4.68 32.30
C ALA A 58 -0.25 3.34 32.25
N ILE A 59 0.12 2.43 31.35
CA ILE A 59 -0.49 1.09 31.25
C ILE A 59 -0.20 0.28 32.53
N ALA A 60 1.04 0.30 33.02
CA ALA A 60 1.42 -0.43 34.24
C ALA A 60 0.65 0.03 35.51
N GLY A 61 0.27 1.31 35.55
CA GLY A 61 -0.50 1.89 36.66
C GLY A 61 -2.01 1.89 36.46
N ALA A 62 -2.52 1.46 35.32
CA ALA A 62 -3.95 1.51 35.00
C ALA A 62 -4.76 0.43 35.73
N LYS A 63 -6.06 0.69 35.93
CA LYS A 63 -6.99 -0.24 36.58
C LYS A 63 -7.37 -1.40 35.67
N TYR A 64 -7.65 -1.13 34.41
CA TYR A 64 -8.01 -2.11 33.42
C TYR A 64 -7.08 -2.02 32.21
N VAL A 65 -6.65 -3.18 31.73
CA VAL A 65 -5.73 -3.30 30.61
C VAL A 65 -6.15 -4.47 29.72
N VAL A 66 -6.29 -4.20 28.46
CA VAL A 66 -6.57 -5.22 27.44
C VAL A 66 -5.49 -5.21 26.39
N THR A 67 -4.99 -6.38 26.03
CA THR A 67 -4.04 -6.58 24.92
C THR A 67 -4.59 -7.61 23.96
N ASP A 68 -4.55 -7.31 22.67
CA ASP A 68 -4.91 -8.28 21.63
C ASP A 68 -4.12 -8.06 20.34
N SER A 69 -4.13 -9.08 19.49
CA SER A 69 -3.47 -9.09 18.18
C SER A 69 -4.49 -9.18 17.07
N PHE A 70 -4.31 -8.33 16.05
CA PHE A 70 -5.25 -8.19 14.95
C PHE A 70 -4.54 -8.44 13.63
N LYS A 71 -5.30 -8.96 12.64
CA LYS A 71 -4.83 -9.17 11.27
C LYS A 71 -5.88 -8.71 10.28
N THR A 72 -5.43 -8.03 9.23
CA THR A 72 -6.27 -7.73 8.06
C THR A 72 -5.61 -8.25 6.79
N PRO A 73 -6.38 -8.79 5.84
CA PRO A 73 -5.82 -9.34 4.60
C PRO A 73 -5.49 -8.24 3.59
N PHE A 74 -4.74 -8.60 2.55
CA PHE A 74 -4.72 -7.85 1.31
C PHE A 74 -6.15 -7.70 0.77
N THR A 75 -6.47 -6.51 0.25
CA THR A 75 -7.80 -6.25 -0.32
C THR A 75 -7.68 -5.62 -1.70
N GLU A 76 -8.51 -6.10 -2.62
CA GLU A 76 -8.58 -5.66 -4.01
C GLU A 76 -9.55 -4.48 -4.16
N HIS A 77 -9.18 -3.46 -4.93
CA HIS A 77 -10.04 -2.29 -5.22
C HIS A 77 -11.23 -2.65 -6.11
N ALA A 78 -11.03 -3.53 -7.07
CA ALA A 78 -12.04 -4.02 -8.00
C ALA A 78 -12.82 -2.90 -8.74
N PHE A 79 -12.16 -1.77 -9.04
CA PHE A 79 -12.79 -0.67 -9.79
C PHE A 79 -13.30 -1.17 -11.16
N MET A 80 -14.42 -0.60 -11.64
CA MET A 80 -15.07 -1.09 -12.87
C MET A 80 -14.21 -0.93 -14.12
N GLU A 81 -13.48 0.16 -14.25
CA GLU A 81 -12.54 0.42 -15.34
C GLU A 81 -11.14 -0.08 -14.99
N PRO A 82 -10.65 -1.19 -15.61
CA PRO A 82 -9.24 -1.57 -15.50
C PRO A 82 -8.31 -0.49 -16.04
N GLU A 83 -7.06 -0.54 -15.64
CA GLU A 83 -6.01 0.40 -16.03
C GLU A 83 -5.85 0.47 -17.54
N CYS A 84 -5.73 1.69 -18.04
CA CYS A 84 -5.56 1.96 -19.46
C CYS A 84 -4.70 3.21 -19.68
N ALA A 85 -3.74 3.11 -20.60
CA ALA A 85 -3.00 4.26 -21.08
C ALA A 85 -2.78 4.18 -22.60
N ILE A 86 -2.72 5.35 -23.23
CA ILE A 86 -2.29 5.52 -24.63
C ILE A 86 -1.12 6.48 -24.62
N ALA A 87 0.02 6.07 -25.18
CA ALA A 87 1.19 6.92 -25.34
C ALA A 87 1.55 7.06 -26.81
N PHE A 88 2.13 8.20 -27.17
CA PHE A 88 2.65 8.46 -28.52
C PHE A 88 3.79 9.49 -28.48
N PRO A 89 4.74 9.42 -29.45
CA PRO A 89 5.76 10.43 -29.59
C PRO A 89 5.13 11.82 -29.77
N TYR A 90 5.61 12.82 -29.04
CA TYR A 90 5.08 14.16 -29.07
C TYR A 90 6.21 15.19 -28.89
N LYS A 91 6.41 16.06 -29.87
CA LYS A 91 7.56 16.97 -29.94
C LYS A 91 8.87 16.19 -29.78
N ASP A 92 9.75 16.60 -28.88
CA ASP A 92 10.99 15.92 -28.53
C ASP A 92 10.84 14.91 -27.36
N GLY A 93 9.62 14.54 -27.02
CA GLY A 93 9.29 13.64 -25.90
C GLY A 93 8.08 12.75 -26.18
N VAL A 94 7.20 12.65 -25.19
CA VAL A 94 6.03 11.75 -25.22
C VAL A 94 4.80 12.41 -24.62
N LYS A 95 3.62 12.10 -25.18
CA LYS A 95 2.32 12.41 -24.56
C LYS A 95 1.61 11.12 -24.19
N VAL A 96 1.01 11.12 -22.99
CA VAL A 96 0.28 9.99 -22.41
C VAL A 96 -1.12 10.43 -22.05
N TYR A 97 -2.12 9.70 -22.54
CA TYR A 97 -3.49 9.74 -22.04
C TYR A 97 -3.69 8.54 -21.11
N THR A 98 -4.22 8.77 -19.94
CA THR A 98 -4.40 7.73 -18.92
C THR A 98 -5.67 7.93 -18.11
N SER A 99 -6.16 6.89 -17.45
CA SER A 99 -7.14 6.99 -16.37
C SER A 99 -6.39 6.76 -15.04
N ASP A 100 -6.04 7.84 -14.35
CA ASP A 100 -5.02 7.88 -13.31
C ASP A 100 -5.45 8.84 -12.18
N GLN A 101 -4.95 8.66 -10.99
CA GLN A 101 -5.24 9.51 -9.83
C GLN A 101 -4.08 10.46 -9.50
N GLY A 102 -2.92 10.34 -10.15
CA GLY A 102 -1.71 11.11 -9.86
C GLY A 102 -0.89 11.46 -11.10
N VAL A 103 -1.41 12.28 -12.04
CA VAL A 103 -0.72 12.60 -13.31
C VAL A 103 0.67 13.22 -13.14
N TYR A 104 0.90 13.93 -12.04
CA TYR A 104 2.22 14.51 -11.75
C TYR A 104 3.21 13.46 -11.27
N ASP A 105 2.75 12.48 -10.49
CA ASP A 105 3.56 11.34 -10.06
C ASP A 105 3.86 10.44 -11.25
N THR A 106 2.86 10.13 -12.08
CA THR A 106 3.06 9.41 -13.34
C THR A 106 4.09 10.09 -14.24
N ARG A 107 4.05 11.43 -14.38
CA ARG A 107 5.06 12.18 -15.13
C ARG A 107 6.45 12.04 -14.51
N LYS A 108 6.55 12.15 -13.19
CA LYS A 108 7.79 12.01 -12.44
C LYS A 108 8.40 10.61 -12.62
N GLU A 109 7.59 9.56 -12.45
CA GLU A 109 8.05 8.18 -12.58
C GLU A 109 8.52 7.86 -14.01
N ILE A 110 7.81 8.35 -15.04
CA ILE A 110 8.23 8.22 -16.44
C ILE A 110 9.53 9.00 -16.67
N SER A 111 9.68 10.20 -16.09
CA SER A 111 10.90 11.00 -16.15
C SER A 111 12.11 10.25 -15.58
N ILE A 112 11.96 9.64 -14.42
CA ILE A 112 13.00 8.85 -13.76
C ILE A 112 13.37 7.64 -14.63
N MET A 113 12.38 6.89 -15.09
CA MET A 113 12.58 5.69 -15.92
C MET A 113 13.33 6.01 -17.22
N MET A 114 13.01 7.13 -17.85
CA MET A 114 13.60 7.53 -19.13
C MET A 114 14.92 8.30 -18.98
N GLY A 115 15.25 8.78 -17.77
CA GLY A 115 16.34 9.73 -17.57
C GLY A 115 16.11 11.07 -18.28
N TRP A 116 14.86 11.50 -18.44
CA TRP A 116 14.48 12.72 -19.17
C TRP A 116 14.07 13.85 -18.23
N ASP A 117 14.24 15.08 -18.72
CA ASP A 117 13.61 16.22 -18.07
C ASP A 117 12.07 16.08 -18.11
N PRO A 118 11.35 16.34 -17.00
CA PRO A 118 9.90 16.24 -16.94
C PRO A 118 9.14 17.09 -17.99
N SER A 119 9.74 18.16 -18.50
CA SER A 119 9.13 19.01 -19.54
C SER A 119 8.91 18.29 -20.88
N ARG A 120 9.64 17.20 -21.13
CA ARG A 120 9.48 16.35 -22.31
C ARG A 120 8.30 15.36 -22.20
N ILE A 121 7.64 15.30 -21.03
CA ILE A 121 6.59 14.34 -20.76
C ILE A 121 5.29 15.08 -20.46
N VAL A 122 4.27 14.84 -21.26
CA VAL A 122 2.93 15.39 -21.08
C VAL A 122 1.99 14.24 -20.67
N VAL A 123 1.48 14.28 -19.45
CA VAL A 123 0.46 13.33 -18.98
C VAL A 123 -0.87 14.06 -18.86
N GLU A 124 -1.88 13.53 -19.50
CA GLU A 124 -3.23 14.07 -19.49
C GLU A 124 -4.22 13.02 -19.03
N ASN A 125 -4.91 13.31 -17.91
CA ASN A 125 -5.93 12.42 -17.38
C ASN A 125 -7.21 12.48 -18.24
N LYS A 126 -7.84 11.33 -18.40
CA LYS A 126 -9.18 11.21 -19.00
C LYS A 126 -10.18 10.85 -17.91
N LEU A 127 -11.43 10.57 -18.27
CA LEU A 127 -12.42 10.12 -17.30
C LEU A 127 -11.95 8.84 -16.61
N VAL A 128 -12.08 8.82 -15.27
CA VAL A 128 -11.64 7.70 -14.43
C VAL A 128 -12.85 6.92 -13.96
N GLY A 129 -12.96 5.69 -14.40
CA GLY A 129 -14.05 4.76 -14.05
C GLY A 129 -13.86 4.02 -12.72
N GLY A 130 -13.51 4.79 -11.67
CA GLY A 130 -13.15 4.29 -10.35
C GLY A 130 -11.65 4.10 -10.20
N GLY A 131 -11.14 4.31 -8.99
CA GLY A 131 -9.73 4.13 -8.64
C GLY A 131 -9.56 3.76 -7.17
N PHE A 132 -10.22 4.48 -6.27
CA PHE A 132 -10.20 4.25 -4.82
C PHE A 132 -8.80 4.21 -4.20
N GLY A 133 -7.83 4.88 -4.84
CA GLY A 133 -6.40 4.82 -4.53
C GLY A 133 -5.59 3.87 -5.42
N GLY A 134 -6.21 2.85 -6.02
CA GLY A 134 -5.50 1.84 -6.82
C GLY A 134 -4.94 2.35 -8.16
N LYS A 135 -5.24 3.57 -8.56
CA LYS A 135 -4.70 4.22 -9.76
C LYS A 135 -3.74 5.38 -9.42
N GLU A 136 -3.18 5.39 -8.22
CA GLU A 136 -2.10 6.33 -7.86
C GLU A 136 -0.73 5.82 -8.31
N ASP A 137 -0.54 4.50 -8.38
CA ASP A 137 0.69 3.88 -8.87
C ASP A 137 0.70 3.77 -10.41
N VAL A 138 1.91 3.79 -10.98
CA VAL A 138 2.15 3.59 -12.41
C VAL A 138 2.07 2.09 -12.73
N SER A 139 1.05 1.66 -13.45
CA SER A 139 0.82 0.25 -13.81
C SER A 139 1.02 -0.07 -15.29
N VAL A 140 0.44 0.74 -16.19
CA VAL A 140 0.46 0.52 -17.65
C VAL A 140 1.12 1.67 -18.42
N GLN A 141 1.25 2.84 -17.81
CA GLN A 141 1.69 4.07 -18.45
C GLN A 141 3.14 3.96 -18.95
N HIS A 142 4.04 3.44 -18.13
CA HIS A 142 5.45 3.24 -18.47
C HIS A 142 5.64 2.25 -19.62
N ILE A 143 4.84 1.17 -19.67
CA ILE A 143 4.86 0.18 -20.75
C ILE A 143 4.40 0.83 -22.05
N ALA A 144 3.30 1.61 -22.00
CA ALA A 144 2.78 2.32 -23.16
C ALA A 144 3.81 3.29 -23.74
N VAL A 145 4.52 4.03 -22.88
CA VAL A 145 5.57 4.98 -23.26
C VAL A 145 6.73 4.27 -23.95
N LEU A 146 7.30 3.24 -23.32
CA LEU A 146 8.44 2.50 -23.87
C LEU A 146 8.10 1.91 -25.24
N MET A 147 6.93 1.31 -25.37
CA MET A 147 6.49 0.71 -26.63
C MET A 147 6.19 1.77 -27.71
N ALA A 148 5.56 2.89 -27.36
CA ALA A 148 5.28 3.96 -28.30
C ALA A 148 6.56 4.57 -28.89
N LEU A 149 7.56 4.78 -28.06
CA LEU A 149 8.86 5.29 -28.51
C LEU A 149 9.60 4.26 -29.37
N LYS A 150 9.55 2.97 -28.99
CA LYS A 150 10.21 1.89 -29.75
C LYS A 150 9.64 1.72 -31.15
N VAL A 151 8.32 1.84 -31.31
CA VAL A 151 7.65 1.66 -32.61
C VAL A 151 7.40 2.95 -33.37
N GLY A 152 7.64 4.14 -32.75
CA GLY A 152 7.43 5.45 -33.35
C GLY A 152 5.96 5.76 -33.67
N ARG A 153 5.00 5.10 -33.02
CA ARG A 153 3.55 5.18 -33.27
C ARG A 153 2.77 5.16 -31.96
N PRO A 154 1.49 5.63 -31.96
CA PRO A 154 0.63 5.48 -30.78
C PRO A 154 0.49 4.02 -30.33
N VAL A 155 0.64 3.79 -29.04
CA VAL A 155 0.46 2.47 -28.40
C VAL A 155 -0.54 2.59 -27.27
N LYS A 156 -1.52 1.69 -27.25
CA LYS A 156 -2.48 1.52 -26.16
C LYS A 156 -2.14 0.28 -25.36
N VAL A 157 -2.02 0.44 -24.04
CA VAL A 157 -1.94 -0.68 -23.09
C VAL A 157 -3.16 -0.63 -22.18
N LYS A 158 -3.86 -1.74 -22.09
CA LYS A 158 -5.04 -1.88 -21.22
C LYS A 158 -5.00 -3.25 -20.57
N PHE A 159 -5.17 -3.29 -19.25
CA PHE A 159 -5.33 -4.54 -18.54
C PHE A 159 -6.72 -5.14 -18.76
N THR A 160 -6.78 -6.46 -18.88
CA THR A 160 -8.00 -7.22 -18.65
C THR A 160 -8.36 -7.17 -17.17
N ARG A 161 -9.57 -7.58 -16.78
CA ARG A 161 -9.95 -7.68 -15.37
C ARG A 161 -8.98 -8.59 -14.60
N GLN A 162 -8.59 -9.71 -15.18
CA GLN A 162 -7.67 -10.65 -14.53
C GLN A 162 -6.28 -10.04 -14.34
N GLU A 163 -5.75 -9.34 -15.35
CA GLU A 163 -4.46 -8.65 -15.25
C GLU A 163 -4.52 -7.53 -14.21
N SER A 164 -5.60 -6.74 -14.18
CA SER A 164 -5.81 -5.71 -13.17
C SER A 164 -5.76 -6.30 -11.75
N ILE A 165 -6.50 -7.38 -11.49
CA ILE A 165 -6.48 -8.06 -10.18
C ILE A 165 -5.09 -8.61 -9.84
N ASN A 166 -4.34 -9.10 -10.82
CA ASN A 166 -3.05 -9.74 -10.57
C ASN A 166 -1.90 -8.73 -10.36
N PHE A 167 -1.94 -7.57 -11.02
CA PHE A 167 -0.74 -6.73 -11.17
C PHE A 167 -0.81 -5.38 -10.48
N HIS A 168 -1.99 -4.79 -10.23
CA HIS A 168 -1.99 -3.50 -9.56
C HIS A 168 -1.84 -3.63 -8.02
N PRO A 169 -1.38 -2.57 -7.33
CA PRO A 169 -1.19 -2.59 -5.89
C PRO A 169 -2.48 -2.83 -5.11
N LYS A 170 -2.37 -3.48 -3.96
CA LYS A 170 -3.47 -3.85 -3.07
C LYS A 170 -3.50 -2.96 -1.82
N ARG A 171 -4.53 -3.10 -0.96
CA ARG A 171 -4.46 -2.64 0.42
C ARG A 171 -3.38 -3.45 1.14
N HIS A 172 -2.53 -2.80 1.92
CA HIS A 172 -1.56 -3.48 2.78
C HIS A 172 -2.28 -4.47 3.72
N ALA A 173 -1.84 -5.71 3.73
CA ALA A 173 -2.15 -6.61 4.82
C ALA A 173 -1.48 -6.09 6.09
N MET A 174 -2.17 -6.18 7.23
CA MET A 174 -1.66 -5.74 8.52
C MET A 174 -1.64 -6.90 9.51
N GLU A 175 -0.59 -6.95 10.32
CA GLU A 175 -0.54 -7.65 11.58
C GLU A 175 -0.17 -6.62 12.65
N GLY A 176 -0.77 -6.71 13.84
CA GLY A 176 -0.43 -5.77 14.90
C GLY A 176 -0.90 -6.24 16.27
N THR A 177 -0.18 -5.80 17.29
CA THR A 177 -0.55 -5.99 18.70
C THR A 177 -0.84 -4.64 19.31
N PHE A 178 -1.98 -4.53 19.98
CA PHE A 178 -2.46 -3.31 20.59
C PHE A 178 -2.73 -3.56 22.06
N THR A 179 -2.31 -2.64 22.92
CA THR A 179 -2.59 -2.62 24.34
C THR A 179 -3.25 -1.31 24.70
N LEU A 180 -4.45 -1.36 25.25
CA LEU A 180 -5.24 -0.21 25.68
C LEU A 180 -5.52 -0.32 27.18
N ALA A 181 -5.41 0.80 27.88
CA ALA A 181 -5.61 0.87 29.32
C ALA A 181 -6.50 2.05 29.73
N CYS A 182 -7.35 1.83 30.74
CA CYS A 182 -8.18 2.88 31.34
C CYS A 182 -8.22 2.81 32.87
N ASP A 183 -8.73 3.88 33.49
CA ASP A 183 -9.04 3.93 34.91
C ASP A 183 -10.40 3.25 35.24
N GLU A 184 -10.84 3.33 36.49
CA GLU A 184 -12.10 2.79 36.98
C GLU A 184 -13.37 3.44 36.37
N ASN A 185 -13.22 4.59 35.74
CA ASN A 185 -14.30 5.34 35.08
C ASN A 185 -14.32 5.13 33.54
N GLY A 186 -13.42 4.31 33.00
CA GLY A 186 -13.25 4.08 31.59
C GLY A 186 -12.45 5.18 30.87
N ILE A 187 -11.79 6.09 31.59
CA ILE A 187 -10.96 7.14 30.99
C ILE A 187 -9.62 6.55 30.54
N PHE A 188 -9.31 6.66 29.25
CA PHE A 188 -8.10 6.10 28.64
C PHE A 188 -6.82 6.71 29.27
N GLN A 189 -5.94 5.83 29.72
CA GLN A 189 -4.68 6.17 30.35
C GLN A 189 -3.50 6.01 29.40
N GLY A 190 -3.50 4.99 28.56
CA GLY A 190 -2.42 4.72 27.64
C GLY A 190 -2.78 3.77 26.52
N LEU A 191 -2.12 3.96 25.38
CA LEU A 191 -2.17 3.10 24.20
C LEU A 191 -0.75 2.74 23.78
N ASP A 192 -0.47 1.44 23.64
CA ASP A 192 0.79 0.92 23.09
C ASP A 192 0.47 0.01 21.89
N CYS A 193 1.05 0.29 20.72
CA CYS A 193 0.77 -0.44 19.49
C CYS A 193 2.05 -0.79 18.74
N GLU A 194 2.07 -2.00 18.20
CA GLU A 194 3.06 -2.44 17.23
C GLU A 194 2.36 -2.91 15.96
N ILE A 195 2.55 -2.18 14.84
CA ILE A 195 1.84 -2.39 13.57
C ILE A 195 2.84 -2.83 12.52
N TYR A 196 2.54 -3.91 11.82
CA TYR A 196 3.34 -4.45 10.74
C TYR A 196 2.52 -4.49 9.46
N PHE A 197 3.03 -3.87 8.40
CA PHE A 197 2.47 -3.91 7.05
C PHE A 197 3.29 -4.80 6.13
N ASP A 198 2.62 -5.67 5.41
CA ASP A 198 3.18 -6.34 4.24
C ASP A 198 2.99 -5.42 3.03
N THR A 199 4.11 -4.88 2.51
CA THR A 199 4.08 -3.98 1.35
C THR A 199 4.26 -4.71 0.02
N GLY A 200 4.47 -6.04 0.06
CA GLY A 200 4.74 -6.82 -1.13
C GLY A 200 6.11 -6.53 -1.75
N ALA A 201 6.24 -6.76 -3.04
CA ALA A 201 7.54 -6.74 -3.72
C ALA A 201 8.16 -5.34 -3.91
N TYR A 202 7.37 -4.27 -3.79
CA TYR A 202 7.81 -2.90 -4.03
C TYR A 202 7.23 -1.93 -2.99
N ALA A 203 7.93 -0.82 -2.76
CA ALA A 203 7.55 0.18 -1.76
C ALA A 203 6.21 0.86 -2.05
N SER A 204 5.92 1.18 -3.30
CA SER A 204 4.74 1.97 -3.66
C SER A 204 4.54 3.14 -2.67
N LEU A 205 3.38 3.25 -2.05
CA LEU A 205 3.04 4.24 -1.04
C LEU A 205 3.10 3.71 0.41
N CYS A 206 3.90 2.67 0.68
CA CYS A 206 4.03 2.10 2.02
C CYS A 206 4.35 3.15 3.09
N GLY A 207 5.30 4.05 2.84
CA GLY A 207 5.70 5.09 3.79
C GLY A 207 4.54 5.97 4.25
N PRO A 208 3.84 6.68 3.35
CA PRO A 208 2.70 7.51 3.69
C PRO A 208 1.51 6.74 4.28
N VAL A 209 1.24 5.50 3.80
CA VAL A 209 0.15 4.67 4.33
C VAL A 209 0.44 4.22 5.76
N LEU A 210 1.67 3.79 6.04
CA LEU A 210 2.10 3.41 7.38
C LEU A 210 2.09 4.59 8.36
N GLU A 211 2.56 5.76 7.90
CA GLU A 211 2.53 6.99 8.69
C GLU A 211 1.10 7.35 9.09
N ARG A 212 0.16 7.26 8.14
CA ARG A 212 -1.24 7.54 8.41
C ARG A 212 -1.87 6.49 9.35
N ALA A 213 -1.55 5.21 9.20
CA ALA A 213 -1.97 4.18 10.15
C ALA A 213 -1.50 4.50 11.58
N CYS A 214 -0.22 4.85 11.74
CA CYS A 214 0.33 5.18 13.06
C CYS A 214 -0.27 6.46 13.67
N THR A 215 -0.40 7.53 12.88
CA THR A 215 -0.91 8.81 13.38
C THR A 215 -2.40 8.80 13.69
N HIS A 216 -3.16 7.89 13.09
CA HIS A 216 -4.60 7.72 13.34
C HIS A 216 -4.93 6.53 14.27
N SER A 217 -3.95 5.77 14.76
CA SER A 217 -4.19 4.65 15.69
C SER A 217 -4.81 5.05 17.03
N VAL A 218 -4.88 6.34 17.32
CA VAL A 218 -5.54 6.88 18.51
C VAL A 218 -7.04 7.13 18.30
N GLY A 219 -7.53 7.04 17.06
CA GLY A 219 -8.90 7.39 16.73
C GLY A 219 -9.26 8.84 17.07
N PRO A 220 -10.55 9.14 17.22
CA PRO A 220 -11.03 10.46 17.63
C PRO A 220 -10.97 10.67 19.16
N TYR A 221 -10.24 9.82 19.87
CA TYR A 221 -10.20 9.80 21.32
C TYR A 221 -9.04 10.60 21.91
N THR A 222 -9.14 10.95 23.19
CA THR A 222 -8.12 11.70 23.90
C THR A 222 -7.21 10.78 24.70
N TYR A 223 -5.93 10.79 24.36
CA TYR A 223 -4.89 10.09 25.09
C TYR A 223 -3.81 11.05 25.60
N GLN A 224 -3.33 10.84 26.82
CA GLN A 224 -2.16 11.53 27.36
C GLN A 224 -0.88 10.77 27.07
N ASN A 225 -0.97 9.44 26.96
CA ASN A 225 0.19 8.59 26.80
C ASN A 225 -0.03 7.61 25.63
N THR A 226 0.82 7.69 24.62
CA THR A 226 0.78 6.79 23.46
C THR A 226 2.20 6.39 23.06
N ASN A 227 2.35 5.15 22.60
CA ASN A 227 3.58 4.64 22.02
C ASN A 227 3.23 3.72 20.86
N ILE A 228 3.44 4.19 19.63
CA ILE A 228 2.96 3.53 18.41
C ILE A 228 4.15 3.28 17.49
N TYR A 229 4.50 2.03 17.28
CA TYR A 229 5.49 1.61 16.30
C TYR A 229 4.82 1.06 15.06
N GLY A 230 5.30 1.47 13.90
CA GLY A 230 4.89 0.94 12.62
C GLY A 230 6.08 0.48 11.79
N TYR A 231 5.93 -0.67 11.13
CA TYR A 231 6.95 -1.27 10.28
C TYR A 231 6.32 -1.74 8.97
N GLY A 232 6.92 -1.41 7.84
CA GLY A 232 6.55 -1.95 6.53
C GLY A 232 7.65 -2.90 6.04
N TYR A 233 7.28 -4.12 5.68
CA TYR A 233 8.22 -5.11 5.19
C TYR A 233 7.96 -5.48 3.74
N TYR A 234 9.03 -5.62 2.97
CA TYR A 234 9.00 -6.24 1.65
C TYR A 234 8.78 -7.75 1.75
N THR A 235 7.97 -8.26 0.84
CA THR A 235 7.76 -9.69 0.62
C THR A 235 7.68 -9.96 -0.89
N ASN A 236 7.54 -11.22 -1.31
CA ASN A 236 7.25 -11.56 -2.71
C ASN A 236 5.74 -11.56 -3.03
N ASN A 237 4.90 -11.05 -2.12
CA ASN A 237 3.48 -10.86 -2.37
C ASN A 237 3.23 -9.71 -3.38
N PRO A 238 2.01 -9.59 -3.94
CA PRO A 238 1.65 -8.44 -4.76
C PRO A 238 1.94 -7.12 -4.04
N PRO A 239 2.41 -6.09 -4.75
CA PRO A 239 2.66 -4.78 -4.15
C PRO A 239 1.41 -4.24 -3.45
N ALA A 240 1.62 -3.47 -2.39
CA ALA A 240 0.56 -2.77 -1.69
C ALA A 240 0.79 -1.26 -1.73
N GLY A 241 -0.26 -0.51 -2.00
CA GLY A 241 -0.22 0.95 -2.19
C GLY A 241 -1.41 1.64 -1.54
N ALA A 242 -1.84 2.74 -2.15
CA ALA A 242 -3.01 3.48 -1.71
C ALA A 242 -4.29 2.65 -1.86
N PHE A 243 -5.11 2.66 -0.83
CA PHE A 243 -6.49 2.23 -0.86
C PHE A 243 -7.30 3.11 0.08
N ARG A 244 -8.53 3.44 -0.28
CA ARG A 244 -9.46 4.29 0.49
C ARG A 244 -9.36 4.03 2.00
N GLY A 245 -9.14 5.11 2.78
CA GLY A 245 -8.79 5.05 4.21
C GLY A 245 -7.28 5.08 4.47
N PHE A 246 -6.42 4.66 3.51
CA PHE A 246 -4.98 4.90 3.45
C PHE A 246 -4.24 4.53 4.75
N GLY A 247 -4.48 3.32 5.26
CA GLY A 247 -3.88 2.82 6.52
C GLY A 247 -4.78 2.97 7.74
N VAL A 248 -5.65 3.98 7.76
CA VAL A 248 -6.57 4.24 8.89
C VAL A 248 -7.50 3.07 9.14
N CYS A 249 -8.09 2.50 8.09
CA CYS A 249 -9.05 1.39 8.26
C CYS A 249 -8.47 0.19 9.02
N GLN A 250 -7.17 -0.10 8.85
CA GLN A 250 -6.52 -1.22 9.52
C GLN A 250 -6.30 -0.93 11.00
N SER A 251 -5.76 0.26 11.34
CA SER A 251 -5.49 0.64 12.72
C SER A 251 -6.76 0.91 13.52
N GLU A 252 -7.75 1.58 12.92
CA GLU A 252 -9.04 1.85 13.57
C GLU A 252 -9.83 0.56 13.82
N TYR A 253 -9.82 -0.39 12.88
CA TYR A 253 -10.43 -1.70 13.14
C TYR A 253 -9.86 -2.35 14.40
N ALA A 254 -8.54 -2.33 14.57
CA ALA A 254 -7.89 -2.91 15.72
C ALA A 254 -8.21 -2.15 17.02
N LEU A 255 -8.18 -0.80 16.96
CA LEU A 255 -8.49 0.06 18.09
C LEU A 255 -9.94 -0.12 18.56
N GLU A 256 -10.91 -0.03 17.65
CA GLU A 256 -12.34 -0.11 18.01
C GLU A 256 -12.71 -1.48 18.58
N MET A 257 -12.16 -2.56 18.02
CA MET A 257 -12.32 -3.92 18.59
C MET A 257 -11.71 -4.02 20.00
N LEU A 258 -10.62 -3.30 20.26
CA LEU A 258 -9.97 -3.31 21.57
C LEU A 258 -10.75 -2.47 22.58
N ILE A 259 -11.37 -1.37 22.14
CA ILE A 259 -12.26 -0.53 22.97
C ILE A 259 -13.48 -1.33 23.41
N ASP A 260 -14.11 -2.10 22.51
CA ASP A 260 -15.24 -2.97 22.85
C ASP A 260 -14.86 -3.96 23.96
N LYS A 261 -13.70 -4.62 23.84
CA LYS A 261 -13.18 -5.54 24.86
C LYS A 261 -12.88 -4.84 26.19
N LEU A 262 -12.29 -3.63 26.13
CA LEU A 262 -12.00 -2.87 27.35
C LEU A 262 -13.29 -2.44 28.05
N ALA A 263 -14.32 -2.01 27.29
CA ALA A 263 -15.62 -1.66 27.84
C ALA A 263 -16.30 -2.85 28.54
N GLU A 264 -16.18 -4.05 27.97
CA GLU A 264 -16.66 -5.30 28.59
C GLU A 264 -15.95 -5.57 29.92
N GLU A 265 -14.63 -5.44 30.00
CA GLU A 265 -13.83 -5.60 31.23
C GLU A 265 -14.21 -4.56 32.33
N VAL A 266 -14.52 -3.33 31.94
CA VAL A 266 -14.96 -2.26 32.85
C VAL A 266 -16.43 -2.47 33.28
N GLY A 267 -17.23 -3.18 32.46
CA GLY A 267 -18.66 -3.38 32.70
C GLY A 267 -19.53 -2.19 32.28
N ILE A 268 -19.12 -1.44 31.27
CA ILE A 268 -19.85 -0.27 30.71
C ILE A 268 -20.17 -0.49 29.24
N SER A 269 -21.07 0.32 28.69
CA SER A 269 -21.30 0.36 27.25
C SER A 269 -20.10 1.00 26.55
N PRO A 270 -19.67 0.49 25.38
CA PRO A 270 -18.66 1.17 24.57
C PRO A 270 -19.12 2.52 23.98
N TRP A 271 -20.41 2.85 24.11
CA TRP A 271 -21.03 4.11 23.62
C TRP A 271 -20.99 5.23 24.64
#